data_698cc0b95dd4280fd88f9550babcb63e
#
_entry.id   698cc0b95dd4280fd88f9550babcb63e
#
_cell.length_a   1.000
_cell.length_b   1.000
_cell.length_c   1.000
_cell.angle_alpha   90.00
_cell.angle_beta   90.00
_cell.angle_gamma   90.00
#
_symmetry.space_group_name_H-M   'P 1'
#
loop_
_entity.id
_entity.type
_entity.pdbx_description
1 polymer ?
#
loop_
_entity_poly.entity_id
_entity_poly.type
_entity_poly.pdbx_seq_one_letter_code
_entity_poly.pdbx_strand_id
1 'polypeptide(L)'
;HGELINYYKPIIPQSGEIIENEILQEVFDNVLNSYEEKYGELPKNIVIHRDGFSRENLNWYEEYFGKYNINFNIIEIKKNTSIKLASINGNIVNNPAKGQYVVNGNKAFVVTTDIKENLGSPKPLKIEKTYGSLDMITILNQIYELSQIHIGSTKSMRLPITTGYADKICKAIEFIPQGKLSDKLFFL
;
A
#
# COMPACT_ATOMS: atom_id res chain seq x y z
N HIS A 1 -2.79 6.82 12.73
CA HIS A 1 -3.86 6.16 13.44
C HIS A 1 -4.65 5.12 12.61
N GLY A 2 -4.44 4.97 11.30
CA GLY A 2 -4.98 3.90 10.48
C GLY A 2 -6.50 3.90 10.28
N GLU A 3 -7.11 5.08 10.21
CA GLU A 3 -8.54 5.20 9.97
C GLU A 3 -8.85 5.02 8.48
N LEU A 4 -9.80 4.14 8.15
CA LEU A 4 -10.35 4.03 6.80
C LEU A 4 -11.40 5.12 6.61
N ILE A 5 -11.16 6.05 5.69
CA ILE A 5 -12.10 7.13 5.37
C ILE A 5 -13.07 6.66 4.30
N ASN A 6 -12.55 6.10 3.23
CA ASN A 6 -13.35 5.62 2.10
C ASN A 6 -12.62 4.54 1.32
N TYR A 7 -13.33 3.84 0.45
CA TYR A 7 -12.78 3.02 -0.61
C TYR A 7 -13.54 3.33 -1.90
N TYR A 8 -12.83 3.30 -3.01
CA TYR A 8 -13.38 3.60 -4.32
C TYR A 8 -13.20 2.40 -5.26
N LYS A 9 -14.23 2.15 -6.06
CA LYS A 9 -14.22 1.14 -7.12
C LYS A 9 -14.59 1.83 -8.43
N PRO A 10 -13.73 1.78 -9.47
CA PRO A 10 -14.11 2.25 -10.80
C PRO A 10 -15.36 1.53 -11.32
N ILE A 11 -16.24 2.26 -11.98
CA ILE A 11 -17.48 1.70 -12.56
C ILE A 11 -17.14 0.69 -13.67
N ILE A 12 -16.07 0.99 -14.44
CA ILE A 12 -15.61 0.13 -15.53
C ILE A 12 -14.32 -0.57 -15.08
N PRO A 13 -14.30 -1.91 -15.01
CA PRO A 13 -13.08 -2.65 -14.71
C PRO A 13 -12.04 -2.42 -15.81
N GLN A 14 -10.82 -2.06 -15.42
CA GLN A 14 -9.70 -1.99 -16.35
C GLN A 14 -8.94 -3.31 -16.40
N SER A 15 -8.52 -3.71 -17.58
CA SER A 15 -7.55 -4.78 -17.79
C SER A 15 -6.16 -4.18 -17.98
N GLY A 16 -5.17 -4.69 -17.24
CA GLY A 16 -3.78 -4.25 -17.34
C GLY A 16 -3.24 -3.60 -16.08
N GLU A 17 -1.97 -3.20 -16.12
CA GLU A 17 -1.25 -2.63 -14.96
C GLU A 17 -1.28 -1.10 -14.92
N ILE A 18 -1.66 -0.43 -16.03
CA ILE A 18 -1.71 1.02 -16.15
C ILE A 18 -3.14 1.48 -15.87
N ILE A 19 -3.28 2.44 -14.95
CA ILE A 19 -4.57 3.08 -14.68
C ILE A 19 -4.66 4.32 -15.57
N GLU A 20 -5.76 4.45 -16.32
CA GLU A 20 -6.00 5.61 -17.18
C GLU A 20 -6.18 6.90 -16.38
N ASN A 21 -5.79 8.03 -16.96
CA ASN A 21 -5.77 9.32 -16.26
C ASN A 21 -7.18 9.73 -15.78
N GLU A 22 -8.21 9.43 -16.56
CA GLU A 22 -9.61 9.72 -16.22
C GLU A 22 -10.06 8.97 -14.97
N ILE A 23 -9.63 7.71 -14.84
CA ILE A 23 -9.91 6.89 -13.66
C ILE A 23 -9.10 7.36 -12.46
N LEU A 24 -7.83 7.72 -12.67
CA LEU A 24 -7.02 8.30 -11.59
C LEU A 24 -7.66 9.58 -11.06
N GLN A 25 -8.13 10.45 -11.96
CA GLN A 25 -8.82 11.67 -11.58
C GLN A 25 -10.07 11.38 -10.76
N GLU A 26 -10.93 10.48 -11.23
CA GLU A 26 -12.15 10.07 -10.52
C GLU A 26 -11.83 9.52 -9.13
N VAL A 27 -10.81 8.66 -9.00
CA VAL A 27 -10.36 8.10 -7.71
C VAL A 27 -9.90 9.21 -6.77
N PHE A 28 -9.03 10.12 -7.23
CA PHE A 28 -8.49 11.16 -6.37
C PHE A 28 -9.51 12.23 -6.02
N ASP A 29 -10.39 12.61 -6.95
CA ASP A 29 -11.49 13.52 -6.65
C ASP A 29 -12.38 12.95 -5.53
N ASN A 30 -12.73 11.67 -5.60
CA ASN A 30 -13.51 11.01 -4.55
C ASN A 30 -12.76 10.94 -3.20
N VAL A 31 -11.47 10.63 -3.22
CA VAL A 31 -10.64 10.56 -2.01
C VAL A 31 -10.49 11.94 -1.37
N LEU A 32 -10.19 12.97 -2.17
CA LEU A 32 -10.03 14.34 -1.67
C LEU A 32 -11.34 14.88 -1.11
N ASN A 33 -12.45 14.69 -1.81
CA ASN A 33 -13.78 15.10 -1.34
C ASN A 33 -14.14 14.41 -0.03
N SER A 34 -13.96 13.09 0.08
CA SER A 34 -14.24 12.36 1.31
C SER A 34 -13.37 12.80 2.49
N TYR A 35 -12.13 13.19 2.22
CA TYR A 35 -11.23 13.71 3.24
C TYR A 35 -11.68 15.11 3.67
N GLU A 36 -11.99 16.00 2.73
CA GLU A 36 -12.43 17.36 2.99
C GLU A 36 -13.78 17.39 3.73
N GLU A 37 -14.74 16.56 3.34
CA GLU A 37 -16.02 16.39 4.04
C GLU A 37 -15.84 16.00 5.51
N LYS A 38 -14.83 15.17 5.79
CA LYS A 38 -14.58 14.69 7.13
C LYS A 38 -13.80 15.65 8.01
N TYR A 39 -12.79 16.33 7.44
CA TYR A 39 -11.83 17.13 8.21
C TYR A 39 -11.97 18.64 7.99
N GLY A 40 -12.79 19.08 7.02
CA GLY A 40 -12.99 20.49 6.69
C GLY A 40 -11.85 21.14 5.91
N GLU A 41 -10.81 20.38 5.55
CA GLU A 41 -9.67 20.85 4.77
C GLU A 41 -9.10 19.72 3.91
N LEU A 42 -8.36 20.07 2.85
CA LEU A 42 -7.65 19.10 2.02
C LEU A 42 -6.38 18.60 2.72
N PRO A 43 -5.94 17.35 2.44
CA PRO A 43 -4.70 16.83 3.00
C PRO A 43 -3.48 17.58 2.45
N LYS A 44 -2.50 17.88 3.29
CA LYS A 44 -1.24 18.50 2.86
C LYS A 44 -0.26 17.51 2.23
N ASN A 45 -0.37 16.24 2.60
CA ASN A 45 0.52 15.18 2.14
C ASN A 45 -0.27 13.92 1.83
N ILE A 46 0.04 13.29 0.70
CA ILE A 46 -0.53 12.02 0.27
C ILE A 46 0.58 11.01 0.01
N VAL A 47 0.39 9.79 0.44
CA VAL A 47 1.26 8.65 0.10
C VAL A 47 0.45 7.63 -0.69
N ILE A 48 0.87 7.41 -1.92
CA ILE A 48 0.23 6.48 -2.86
C ILE A 48 0.97 5.15 -2.79
N HIS A 49 0.28 4.11 -2.33
CA HIS A 49 0.80 2.74 -2.33
C HIS A 49 0.33 2.01 -3.59
N ARG A 50 1.28 1.61 -4.44
CA ARG A 50 1.04 0.80 -5.64
C ARG A 50 1.40 -0.65 -5.38
N ASP A 51 0.49 -1.57 -5.66
CA ASP A 51 0.81 -3.01 -5.71
C ASP A 51 1.52 -3.31 -7.03
N GLY A 52 2.81 -3.61 -6.96
CA GLY A 52 3.65 -3.82 -8.13
C GLY A 52 4.34 -2.57 -8.65
N PHE A 53 4.31 -2.37 -9.96
CA PHE A 53 4.98 -1.24 -10.62
C PHE A 53 4.01 -0.09 -10.88
N SER A 54 4.49 1.13 -10.64
CA SER A 54 3.82 2.35 -11.09
C SER A 54 4.27 2.64 -12.52
N ARG A 55 3.33 2.63 -13.45
CA ARG A 55 3.59 2.89 -14.89
C ARG A 55 2.81 4.10 -15.39
N GLU A 56 2.10 4.74 -14.50
CA GLU A 56 1.31 5.94 -14.78
C GLU A 56 2.23 7.14 -15.05
N ASN A 57 1.70 8.12 -15.79
CA ASN A 57 2.45 9.32 -16.13
C ASN A 57 2.67 10.21 -14.90
N LEU A 58 3.92 10.38 -14.49
CA LEU A 58 4.29 11.20 -13.34
C LEU A 58 3.85 12.67 -13.51
N ASN A 59 3.98 13.24 -14.71
CA ASN A 59 3.58 14.63 -14.97
C ASN A 59 2.09 14.83 -14.67
N TRP A 60 1.25 13.83 -14.92
CA TRP A 60 -0.16 13.90 -14.58
C TRP A 60 -0.38 14.07 -13.07
N TYR A 61 0.35 13.32 -12.25
CA TYR A 61 0.27 13.46 -10.78
C TYR A 61 0.74 14.84 -10.32
N GLU A 62 1.84 15.34 -10.90
CA GLU A 62 2.39 16.66 -10.56
C GLU A 62 1.38 17.78 -10.92
N GLU A 63 0.76 17.70 -12.09
CA GLU A 63 -0.27 18.65 -12.51
C GLU A 63 -1.52 18.56 -11.64
N TYR A 64 -1.98 17.34 -11.34
CA TYR A 64 -3.18 17.12 -10.55
C TYR A 64 -3.02 17.63 -9.12
N PHE A 65 -2.01 17.16 -8.40
CA PHE A 65 -1.80 17.56 -7.02
C PHE A 65 -1.27 18.99 -6.87
N GLY A 66 -0.58 19.50 -7.88
CA GLY A 66 -0.13 20.89 -7.95
C GLY A 66 -1.28 21.90 -7.90
N LYS A 67 -2.44 21.59 -8.49
CA LYS A 67 -3.66 22.42 -8.43
C LYS A 67 -4.12 22.68 -6.99
N TYR A 68 -3.92 21.71 -6.11
CA TYR A 68 -4.36 21.73 -4.72
C TYR A 68 -3.24 22.05 -3.73
N ASN A 69 -2.01 22.26 -4.21
CA ASN A 69 -0.81 22.43 -3.37
C ASN A 69 -0.59 21.26 -2.40
N ILE A 70 -0.82 20.06 -2.87
CA ILE A 70 -0.67 18.81 -2.10
C ILE A 70 0.68 18.16 -2.44
N ASN A 71 1.49 17.87 -1.41
CA ASN A 71 2.69 17.05 -1.57
C ASN A 71 2.30 15.58 -1.70
N PHE A 72 2.94 14.86 -2.62
CA PHE A 72 2.65 13.44 -2.78
C PHE A 72 3.93 12.60 -2.88
N ASN A 73 3.79 11.33 -2.55
CA ASN A 73 4.83 10.32 -2.66
C ASN A 73 4.24 9.06 -3.31
N ILE A 74 5.00 8.42 -4.19
CA ILE A 74 4.61 7.16 -4.83
C ILE A 74 5.55 6.05 -4.35
N ILE A 75 4.96 5.01 -3.76
CA ILE A 75 5.65 3.89 -3.16
C ILE A 75 5.16 2.60 -3.80
N GLU A 76 6.04 1.90 -4.49
CA GLU A 76 5.80 0.56 -5.01
C GLU A 76 6.01 -0.50 -3.94
N ILE A 77 5.05 -1.38 -3.78
CA ILE A 77 5.06 -2.47 -2.79
C ILE A 77 4.97 -3.79 -3.56
N LYS A 78 6.07 -4.56 -3.55
CA LYS A 78 6.19 -5.79 -4.33
C LYS A 78 6.18 -7.02 -3.41
N LYS A 79 5.18 -7.88 -3.61
CA LYS A 79 5.00 -9.15 -2.86
C LYS A 79 6.06 -10.18 -3.21
N ASN A 80 6.50 -10.20 -4.46
CA ASN A 80 7.42 -11.19 -5.00
C ASN A 80 8.82 -10.61 -5.12
N THR A 81 9.75 -11.20 -4.41
CA THR A 81 11.18 -10.91 -4.48
C THR A 81 11.97 -12.21 -4.34
N SER A 82 13.08 -12.33 -5.07
CA SER A 82 14.05 -13.41 -4.88
C SER A 82 14.96 -13.19 -3.67
N ILE A 83 14.93 -11.99 -3.08
CA ILE A 83 15.76 -11.64 -1.93
C ILE A 83 15.23 -12.31 -0.68
N LYS A 84 16.14 -12.90 0.08
CA LYS A 84 15.91 -13.41 1.44
C LYS A 84 16.71 -12.55 2.41
N LEU A 85 16.13 -12.29 3.56
CA LEU A 85 16.83 -11.63 4.66
C LEU A 85 17.23 -12.67 5.71
N ALA A 86 18.34 -12.41 6.37
CA ALA A 86 18.82 -13.18 7.52
C ALA A 86 19.29 -12.22 8.60
N SER A 87 19.11 -12.62 9.85
CA SER A 87 19.70 -11.97 11.00
C SER A 87 20.96 -12.74 11.42
N ILE A 88 22.06 -12.05 11.58
CA ILE A 88 23.34 -12.63 11.96
C ILE A 88 23.70 -12.18 13.37
N ASN A 89 23.89 -13.14 14.27
CA ASN A 89 24.35 -12.89 15.62
C ASN A 89 25.60 -13.77 15.91
N GLY A 90 26.77 -13.14 15.88
CA GLY A 90 28.03 -13.85 15.88
C GLY A 90 28.15 -14.78 14.66
N ASN A 91 28.29 -16.07 14.89
CA ASN A 91 28.37 -17.11 13.84
C ASN A 91 27.02 -17.78 13.54
N ILE A 92 25.93 -17.32 14.16
CA ILE A 92 24.61 -17.93 14.02
C ILE A 92 23.80 -17.12 13.02
N VAL A 93 23.25 -17.81 12.01
CA VAL A 93 22.34 -17.23 11.01
C VAL A 93 20.92 -17.67 11.37
N ASN A 94 20.07 -16.68 11.63
CA ASN A 94 18.66 -16.88 12.01
C ASN A 94 17.71 -16.24 11.00
N ASN A 95 16.46 -16.62 11.05
CA ASN A 95 15.40 -15.87 10.40
C ASN A 95 15.31 -14.47 10.98
N PRO A 96 15.08 -13.44 10.14
CA PRO A 96 14.86 -12.10 10.63
C PRO A 96 13.54 -12.03 11.39
N ALA A 97 13.52 -11.25 12.47
CA ALA A 97 12.31 -10.95 13.21
C ALA A 97 11.39 -10.03 12.40
N LYS A 98 10.11 -10.07 12.73
CA LYS A 98 9.11 -9.12 12.22
C LYS A 98 9.53 -7.68 12.53
N GLY A 99 9.41 -6.77 11.55
CA GLY A 99 9.87 -5.39 11.63
C GLY A 99 11.33 -5.18 11.20
N GLN A 100 12.15 -6.22 11.06
CA GLN A 100 13.50 -6.06 10.53
C GLN A 100 13.48 -5.70 9.05
N TYR A 101 14.40 -4.82 8.67
CA TYR A 101 14.51 -4.30 7.32
C TYR A 101 15.96 -4.03 6.90
N VAL A 102 16.15 -3.89 5.59
CA VAL A 102 17.40 -3.42 4.96
C VAL A 102 17.04 -2.33 3.97
N VAL A 103 17.78 -1.23 4.02
CA VAL A 103 17.62 -0.09 3.09
C VAL A 103 18.83 -0.01 2.17
N ASN A 104 18.56 0.26 0.88
CA ASN A 104 19.57 0.53 -0.13
C ASN A 104 19.06 1.64 -1.08
N GLY A 105 19.44 2.89 -0.79
CA GLY A 105 18.97 4.07 -1.52
C GLY A 105 17.45 4.24 -1.44
N ASN A 106 16.78 4.25 -2.58
CA ASN A 106 15.33 4.36 -2.70
C ASN A 106 14.60 3.00 -2.62
N LYS A 107 15.32 1.92 -2.29
CA LYS A 107 14.79 0.57 -2.16
C LYS A 107 14.98 0.06 -0.75
N ALA A 108 14.03 -0.75 -0.30
CA ALA A 108 14.14 -1.44 0.97
C ALA A 108 13.46 -2.81 0.93
N PHE A 109 13.80 -3.64 1.90
CA PHE A 109 13.16 -4.93 2.14
C PHE A 109 12.77 -5.00 3.61
N VAL A 110 11.51 -5.30 3.89
CA VAL A 110 10.97 -5.35 5.24
C VAL A 110 10.21 -6.64 5.49
N VAL A 111 10.40 -7.22 6.66
CA VAL A 111 9.68 -8.40 7.14
C VAL A 111 8.46 -7.95 7.95
N THR A 112 7.27 -8.24 7.46
CA THR A 112 6.00 -7.81 8.08
C THR A 112 5.26 -8.93 8.80
N THR A 113 5.68 -10.19 8.61
CA THR A 113 5.04 -11.37 9.21
C THR A 113 6.05 -12.33 9.75
N ASP A 114 5.70 -12.99 10.86
CA ASP A 114 6.48 -14.10 11.39
C ASP A 114 6.24 -15.39 10.61
N ILE A 115 7.22 -16.27 10.64
CA ILE A 115 7.09 -17.67 10.21
C ILE A 115 7.37 -18.58 11.42
N LYS A 116 6.58 -19.65 11.53
CA LYS A 116 6.83 -20.67 12.52
C LYS A 116 8.19 -21.32 12.27
N GLU A 117 8.89 -21.65 13.34
CA GLU A 117 10.14 -22.39 13.28
C GLU A 117 10.02 -23.63 12.39
N ASN A 118 11.05 -23.91 11.62
CA ASN A 118 11.14 -25.04 10.66
C ASN A 118 10.24 -24.94 9.40
N LEU A 119 9.53 -23.83 9.16
CA LEU A 119 8.75 -23.64 7.94
C LEU A 119 9.46 -22.78 6.87
N GLY A 120 10.76 -22.59 7.00
CA GLY A 120 11.57 -21.79 6.07
C GLY A 120 11.86 -20.38 6.58
N SER A 121 12.02 -19.42 5.68
CA SER A 121 12.31 -18.03 6.01
C SER A 121 11.16 -17.09 5.59
N PRO A 122 10.91 -16.01 6.34
CA PRO A 122 9.90 -15.04 5.98
C PRO A 122 10.24 -14.39 4.64
N LYS A 123 9.22 -14.19 3.81
CA LYS A 123 9.36 -13.49 2.52
C LYS A 123 9.23 -11.99 2.76
N PRO A 124 10.30 -11.18 2.61
CA PRO A 124 10.19 -9.74 2.80
C PRO A 124 9.31 -9.12 1.72
N LEU A 125 8.76 -7.94 2.01
CA LEU A 125 8.25 -7.04 1.00
C LEU A 125 9.42 -6.25 0.42
N LYS A 126 9.45 -6.08 -0.89
CA LYS A 126 10.31 -5.10 -1.54
C LYS A 126 9.53 -3.79 -1.66
N ILE A 127 10.12 -2.74 -1.13
CA ILE A 127 9.57 -1.38 -1.13
C ILE A 127 10.48 -0.53 -2.02
N GLU A 128 9.91 0.26 -2.91
CA GLU A 128 10.66 1.15 -3.78
C GLU A 128 9.97 2.52 -3.83
N LYS A 129 10.66 3.57 -3.39
CA LYS A 129 10.19 4.94 -3.54
C LYS A 129 10.51 5.39 -4.95
N THR A 130 9.48 5.62 -5.76
CA THR A 130 9.63 6.10 -7.14
C THR A 130 9.52 7.61 -7.26
N TYR A 131 8.78 8.25 -6.33
CA TYR A 131 8.64 9.70 -6.28
C TYR A 131 8.40 10.22 -4.86
N GLY A 132 8.80 11.47 -4.61
CA GLY A 132 8.49 12.23 -3.39
C GLY A 132 9.67 12.39 -2.43
N SER A 133 9.45 13.20 -1.40
CA SER A 133 10.48 13.67 -0.46
C SER A 133 10.56 12.87 0.84
N LEU A 134 9.59 11.97 1.13
CA LEU A 134 9.64 11.17 2.35
C LEU A 134 10.90 10.31 2.43
N ASP A 135 11.51 10.25 3.60
CA ASP A 135 12.64 9.36 3.83
C ASP A 135 12.20 7.89 3.92
N MET A 136 13.13 6.97 3.60
CA MET A 136 12.82 5.54 3.53
C MET A 136 12.45 4.93 4.89
N ILE A 137 12.98 5.44 5.99
CA ILE A 137 12.67 4.93 7.33
C ILE A 137 11.23 5.27 7.70
N THR A 138 10.79 6.50 7.43
CA THR A 138 9.39 6.91 7.61
C THR A 138 8.45 6.03 6.77
N ILE A 139 8.78 5.80 5.50
CA ILE A 139 7.99 4.93 4.61
C ILE A 139 7.90 3.51 5.18
N LEU A 140 9.02 2.94 5.62
CA LEU A 140 9.05 1.58 6.17
C LEU A 140 8.23 1.45 7.44
N ASN A 141 8.30 2.43 8.35
CA ASN A 141 7.50 2.45 9.56
C ASN A 141 6.00 2.50 9.23
N GLN A 142 5.59 3.37 8.31
CA GLN A 142 4.20 3.44 7.86
C GLN A 142 3.72 2.10 7.26
N ILE A 143 4.51 1.50 6.37
CA ILE A 143 4.17 0.22 5.74
C ILE A 143 4.09 -0.90 6.78
N TYR A 144 5.04 -0.93 7.72
CA TYR A 144 5.04 -1.93 8.78
C TYR A 144 3.81 -1.76 9.68
N GLU A 145 3.53 -0.57 10.20
CA GLU A 145 2.37 -0.28 11.03
C GLU A 145 1.06 -0.63 10.32
N LEU A 146 0.90 -0.20 9.06
CA LEU A 146 -0.28 -0.51 8.25
C LEU A 146 -0.42 -2.02 7.94
N SER A 147 0.65 -2.80 8.00
CA SER A 147 0.57 -4.27 7.89
C SER A 147 0.12 -4.95 9.18
N GLN A 148 0.27 -4.29 10.33
CA GLN A 148 -0.18 -4.81 11.62
C GLN A 148 -1.65 -4.50 11.91
N ILE A 149 -2.24 -3.55 11.18
CA ILE A 149 -3.66 -3.19 11.32
C ILE A 149 -4.47 -4.14 10.42
N HIS A 150 -5.23 -5.05 11.05
CA HIS A 150 -6.17 -5.92 10.33
C HIS A 150 -7.48 -5.99 11.08
N ILE A 151 -8.51 -5.33 10.52
CA ILE A 151 -9.86 -5.39 11.06
C ILE A 151 -10.42 -6.78 10.75
N GLY A 152 -10.86 -7.50 11.79
CA GLY A 152 -11.44 -8.84 11.65
C GLY A 152 -10.47 -10.02 11.80
N SER A 153 -9.18 -9.80 12.08
CA SER A 153 -8.22 -10.87 12.38
C SER A 153 -7.16 -10.44 13.38
N THR A 154 -6.79 -11.35 14.26
CA THR A 154 -5.65 -11.17 15.19
C THR A 154 -4.29 -11.39 14.53
N LYS A 155 -4.26 -11.86 13.27
CA LYS A 155 -3.04 -12.09 12.53
C LYS A 155 -2.72 -10.86 11.68
N SER A 156 -1.48 -10.39 11.77
CA SER A 156 -0.99 -9.34 10.89
C SER A 156 -1.05 -9.77 9.42
N MET A 157 -1.33 -8.82 8.54
CA MET A 157 -1.24 -9.03 7.10
C MET A 157 0.21 -8.90 6.65
N ARG A 158 0.59 -9.61 5.59
CA ARG A 158 1.90 -9.40 4.97
C ARG A 158 1.96 -8.04 4.26
N LEU A 159 0.91 -7.68 3.55
CA LEU A 159 0.77 -6.38 2.89
C LEU A 159 0.23 -5.32 3.86
N PRO A 160 0.61 -4.05 3.70
CA PRO A 160 -0.10 -2.98 4.38
C PRO A 160 -1.57 -2.98 3.98
N ILE A 161 -2.43 -2.57 4.91
CA ILE A 161 -3.90 -2.59 4.73
C ILE A 161 -4.35 -1.88 3.45
N THR A 162 -3.64 -0.85 3.03
CA THR A 162 -3.90 -0.09 1.80
C THR A 162 -3.88 -0.97 0.54
N THR A 163 -2.81 -1.72 0.32
CA THR A 163 -2.70 -2.62 -0.84
C THR A 163 -3.34 -3.98 -0.57
N GLY A 164 -3.33 -4.45 0.67
CA GLY A 164 -3.94 -5.73 1.05
C GLY A 164 -5.46 -5.74 0.91
N TYR A 165 -6.12 -4.64 1.26
CA TYR A 165 -7.56 -4.52 1.07
C TYR A 165 -7.93 -4.28 -0.39
N ALA A 166 -7.15 -3.49 -1.12
CA ALA A 166 -7.34 -3.35 -2.56
C ALA A 166 -7.28 -4.71 -3.28
N ASP A 167 -6.30 -5.56 -2.96
CA ASP A 167 -6.18 -6.93 -3.49
C ASP A 167 -7.39 -7.81 -3.13
N LYS A 168 -7.92 -7.71 -1.90
CA LYS A 168 -9.13 -8.42 -1.49
C LYS A 168 -10.38 -7.90 -2.20
N ILE A 169 -10.53 -6.58 -2.32
CA ILE A 169 -11.65 -5.95 -3.03
C ILE A 169 -11.67 -6.40 -4.49
N CYS A 170 -10.54 -6.34 -5.19
CA CYS A 170 -10.44 -6.77 -6.57
C CYS A 170 -10.87 -8.23 -6.77
N LYS A 171 -10.49 -9.12 -5.85
CA LYS A 171 -10.89 -10.54 -5.90
C LYS A 171 -12.37 -10.76 -5.57
N ALA A 172 -12.91 -9.99 -4.63
CA ALA A 172 -14.31 -10.13 -4.23
C ALA A 172 -15.29 -9.57 -5.27
N ILE A 173 -14.87 -8.58 -6.01
CA ILE A 173 -15.70 -7.84 -6.98
C ILE A 173 -16.23 -8.72 -8.11
N GLU A 174 -15.49 -9.76 -8.51
CA GLU A 174 -15.92 -10.72 -9.52
C GLU A 174 -17.17 -11.52 -9.09
N PHE A 175 -17.40 -11.61 -7.77
CA PHE A 175 -18.50 -12.38 -7.20
C PHE A 175 -19.68 -11.52 -6.73
N ILE A 176 -19.56 -10.18 -6.78
CA ILE A 176 -20.59 -9.27 -6.29
C ILE A 176 -21.39 -8.69 -7.47
N PRO A 177 -22.72 -8.90 -7.52
CA PRO A 177 -23.55 -8.30 -8.55
C PRO A 177 -23.44 -6.78 -8.56
N GLN A 178 -23.37 -6.19 -9.75
CA GLN A 178 -23.37 -4.74 -9.91
C GLN A 178 -24.55 -4.11 -9.15
N GLY A 179 -24.28 -3.03 -8.41
CA GLY A 179 -25.28 -2.29 -7.65
C GLY A 179 -25.55 -2.76 -6.22
N LYS A 180 -24.86 -3.81 -5.73
CA LYS A 180 -25.00 -4.31 -4.34
C LYS A 180 -23.77 -4.04 -3.46
N LEU A 181 -22.94 -3.08 -3.80
CA LEU A 181 -21.86 -2.64 -2.92
C LEU A 181 -22.49 -1.92 -1.73
N SER A 182 -22.37 -2.51 -0.56
CA SER A 182 -22.77 -1.85 0.69
C SER A 182 -21.60 -1.02 1.22
N ASP A 183 -21.90 0.01 2.01
CA ASP A 183 -20.92 0.84 2.74
C ASP A 183 -20.11 0.05 3.78
N LYS A 184 -20.33 -1.26 3.88
CA LYS A 184 -19.63 -2.15 4.80
C LYS A 184 -18.44 -2.81 4.10
N LEU A 185 -17.42 -3.13 4.88
CA LEU A 185 -16.23 -3.84 4.43
C LEU A 185 -16.58 -5.31 4.06
N PHE A 186 -17.26 -5.50 2.96
CA PHE A 186 -17.80 -6.79 2.49
C PHE A 186 -16.74 -7.83 2.14
N PHE A 187 -15.48 -7.42 2.08
CA PHE A 187 -14.32 -8.25 1.73
C PHE A 187 -13.55 -8.77 2.95
N LEU A 188 -14.01 -8.48 4.15
CA LEU A 188 -13.41 -8.94 5.42
C LEU A 188 -13.96 -10.27 5.88
#